data_ac71835ae61ef1d00f7b0eb4d82b699c
#
_entry.id   ac71835ae61ef1d00f7b0eb4d82b699c
#
_cell.length_a   1.000
_cell.length_b   1.000
_cell.length_c   1.000
_cell.angle_alpha   90.00
_cell.angle_beta   90.00
_cell.angle_gamma   90.00
#
_symmetry.space_group_name_H-M   'P 1'
#
loop_
_entity.id
_entity.type
_entity.pdbx_description
1 polymer ?
#
loop_
_entity_poly.entity_id
_entity_poly.type
_entity_poly.pdbx_seq_one_letter_code
_entity_poly.pdbx_strand_id
1 'polypeptide(L)'
;MKIFKIDANTIATGTTDVGLRRSQNEDAFLIDSKIGLIALADGVGGRDAGEVASFEAINALQEYLAECHDKGAIRSKDNNPTLRQPVTASGLNSTSHLLDQTLAAVIHANDKVYTMNQDRGLPPDRSMGTTLIGLICAPDDPWSTVAFHVGDSRLYRLRDGQIEQLTRDDT
;
A
#
# COMPACT_ATOMS: atom_id res chain seq x y z
N MET A 1 -16.74 12.33 -2.26
CA MET A 1 -15.50 12.21 -1.48
C MET A 1 -15.85 11.60 -0.13
N LYS A 2 -15.21 10.51 0.26
CA LYS A 2 -15.37 9.89 1.59
C LYS A 2 -14.18 10.28 2.46
N ILE A 3 -14.43 10.53 3.75
CA ILE A 3 -13.39 10.84 4.74
C ILE A 3 -13.21 9.63 5.62
N PHE A 4 -11.97 9.18 5.78
CA PHE A 4 -11.56 8.04 6.59
C PHE A 4 -10.68 8.54 7.74
N LYS A 5 -11.02 8.14 8.95
CA LYS A 5 -10.21 8.41 10.14
C LYS A 5 -9.23 7.26 10.34
N ILE A 6 -7.94 7.53 10.19
CA ILE A 6 -6.87 6.51 10.38
C ILE A 6 -6.58 6.37 11.87
N ASP A 7 -6.38 7.50 12.57
CA ASP A 7 -6.15 7.55 14.00
C ASP A 7 -6.74 8.84 14.62
N ALA A 8 -6.34 9.18 15.84
CA ALA A 8 -6.85 10.38 16.53
C ALA A 8 -6.49 11.70 15.81
N ASN A 9 -5.38 11.73 15.09
CA ASN A 9 -4.78 12.93 14.49
C ASN A 9 -4.74 12.86 12.96
N THR A 10 -5.00 11.69 12.36
CA THR A 10 -4.83 11.44 10.93
C THR A 10 -6.16 11.14 10.27
N ILE A 11 -6.47 11.88 9.24
CA ILE A 11 -7.58 11.63 8.34
C ILE A 11 -7.06 11.41 6.92
N ALA A 12 -7.71 10.54 6.17
CA ALA A 12 -7.41 10.30 4.77
C ALA A 12 -8.66 10.51 3.92
N THR A 13 -8.46 10.90 2.69
CA THR A 13 -9.54 10.98 1.69
C THR A 13 -8.99 10.58 0.33
N GLY A 14 -9.82 9.95 -0.49
CA GLY A 14 -9.47 9.54 -1.83
C GLY A 14 -10.59 9.84 -2.81
N THR A 15 -10.20 10.06 -4.06
CA THR A 15 -11.11 10.20 -5.19
C THR A 15 -10.44 9.69 -6.45
N THR A 16 -11.22 9.14 -7.35
CA THR A 16 -10.80 8.78 -8.70
C THR A 16 -11.90 9.18 -9.67
N ASP A 17 -11.56 9.43 -10.91
CA ASP A 17 -12.49 9.85 -11.95
C ASP A 17 -11.99 9.38 -13.31
N VAL A 18 -12.85 8.80 -14.13
CA VAL A 18 -12.50 8.28 -15.46
C VAL A 18 -12.05 9.37 -16.45
N GLY A 19 -12.39 10.64 -16.13
CA GLY A 19 -12.13 11.78 -17.01
C GLY A 19 -13.05 11.83 -18.23
N LEU A 20 -12.73 12.75 -19.15
CA LEU A 20 -13.61 13.06 -20.28
C LEU A 20 -13.30 12.25 -21.56
N ARG A 21 -12.25 11.47 -21.59
CA ARG A 21 -11.77 10.81 -22.81
C ARG A 21 -11.71 9.29 -22.73
N ARG A 22 -11.57 8.72 -21.54
CA ARG A 22 -11.51 7.27 -21.35
C ARG A 22 -12.92 6.73 -21.13
N SER A 23 -13.16 5.49 -21.54
CA SER A 23 -14.42 4.76 -21.30
C SER A 23 -14.42 4.03 -19.96
N GLN A 24 -13.23 3.75 -19.42
CA GLN A 24 -13.05 3.01 -18.18
C GLN A 24 -12.00 3.69 -17.30
N ASN A 25 -12.17 3.52 -16.01
CA ASN A 25 -11.22 3.97 -15.01
C ASN A 25 -10.30 2.80 -14.66
N GLU A 26 -9.03 2.94 -14.95
CA GLU A 26 -8.01 1.93 -14.67
C GLU A 26 -7.30 2.17 -13.34
N ASP A 27 -7.64 3.28 -12.64
CA ASP A 27 -7.12 3.58 -11.31
C ASP A 27 -7.89 2.83 -10.24
N ALA A 28 -7.18 2.41 -9.20
CA ALA A 28 -7.75 1.93 -7.96
C ALA A 28 -7.13 2.64 -6.76
N PHE A 29 -7.88 2.83 -5.68
CA PHE A 29 -7.33 3.27 -4.40
C PHE A 29 -8.01 2.58 -3.24
N LEU A 30 -7.29 2.47 -2.13
CA LEU A 30 -7.75 1.88 -0.89
C LEU A 30 -7.34 2.74 0.29
N ILE A 31 -8.24 2.89 1.25
CA ILE A 31 -7.95 3.43 2.57
C ILE A 31 -8.50 2.44 3.59
N ASP A 32 -7.60 1.74 4.29
CA ASP A 32 -7.93 0.79 5.34
C ASP A 32 -7.42 1.32 6.69
N SER A 33 -8.35 1.84 7.46
CA SER A 33 -8.04 2.42 8.78
C SER A 33 -7.69 1.37 9.85
N LYS A 34 -8.04 0.09 9.65
CA LYS A 34 -7.72 -0.98 10.60
C LYS A 34 -6.22 -1.27 10.65
N ILE A 35 -5.59 -1.25 9.48
CA ILE A 35 -4.16 -1.52 9.32
C ILE A 35 -3.34 -0.26 9.00
N GLY A 36 -3.97 0.91 8.96
CA GLY A 36 -3.31 2.18 8.67
C GLY A 36 -2.80 2.33 7.24
N LEU A 37 -3.37 1.58 6.28
CA LEU A 37 -2.94 1.56 4.88
C LEU A 37 -3.70 2.60 4.05
N ILE A 38 -2.96 3.37 3.25
CA ILE A 38 -3.46 4.22 2.18
C ILE A 38 -2.68 3.85 0.93
N ALA A 39 -3.36 3.38 -0.12
CA ALA A 39 -2.71 2.94 -1.35
C ALA A 39 -3.47 3.43 -2.58
N LEU A 40 -2.73 3.65 -3.67
CA LEU A 40 -3.24 3.98 -4.99
C LEU A 40 -2.44 3.19 -6.04
N ALA A 41 -3.12 2.79 -7.10
CA ALA A 41 -2.56 2.09 -8.24
C ALA A 41 -3.16 2.66 -9.53
N ASP A 42 -2.30 3.01 -10.51
CA ASP A 42 -2.67 3.44 -11.86
C ASP A 42 -2.39 2.29 -12.81
N GLY A 43 -3.45 1.68 -13.30
CA GLY A 43 -3.38 0.49 -14.12
C GLY A 43 -3.10 0.80 -15.59
N VAL A 44 -2.30 -0.05 -16.21
CA VAL A 44 -2.01 -0.02 -17.63
C VAL A 44 -2.24 -1.38 -18.27
N GLY A 45 -2.91 -1.39 -19.42
CA GLY A 45 -3.15 -2.60 -20.19
C GLY A 45 -4.19 -2.40 -21.28
N GLY A 46 -4.18 -3.24 -22.32
CA GLY A 46 -5.19 -3.20 -23.36
C GLY A 46 -6.46 -3.95 -22.95
N ARG A 47 -7.66 -3.44 -23.35
CA ARG A 47 -8.96 -4.10 -23.14
C ARG A 47 -9.24 -4.50 -21.69
N ASP A 48 -9.48 -3.54 -20.83
CA ASP A 48 -9.90 -3.73 -19.42
C ASP A 48 -8.86 -4.37 -18.50
N ALA A 49 -7.63 -4.54 -18.98
CA ALA A 49 -6.61 -5.23 -18.21
C ALA A 49 -5.94 -4.33 -17.15
N GLY A 50 -5.89 -3.01 -17.38
CA GLY A 50 -5.36 -2.04 -16.42
C GLY A 50 -6.19 -1.97 -15.15
N GLU A 51 -7.53 -1.91 -15.27
CA GLU A 51 -8.45 -1.95 -14.12
C GLU A 51 -8.26 -3.21 -13.27
N VAL A 52 -8.09 -4.36 -13.94
CA VAL A 52 -7.85 -5.63 -13.23
C VAL A 52 -6.50 -5.61 -12.52
N ALA A 53 -5.44 -5.09 -13.16
CA ALA A 53 -4.11 -5.04 -12.57
C ALA A 53 -4.08 -4.15 -11.31
N SER A 54 -4.64 -2.94 -11.38
CA SER A 54 -4.67 -2.00 -10.27
C SER A 54 -5.49 -2.53 -9.09
N PHE A 55 -6.66 -3.11 -9.37
CA PHE A 55 -7.54 -3.70 -8.36
C PHE A 55 -6.89 -4.90 -7.66
N GLU A 56 -6.35 -5.85 -8.41
CA GLU A 56 -5.74 -7.06 -7.86
C GLU A 56 -4.44 -6.75 -7.09
N ALA A 57 -3.64 -5.78 -7.55
CA ALA A 57 -2.45 -5.36 -6.82
C ALA A 57 -2.79 -4.77 -5.44
N ILE A 58 -3.78 -3.88 -5.38
CA ILE A 58 -4.23 -3.28 -4.12
C ILE A 58 -4.82 -4.32 -3.17
N ASN A 59 -5.63 -5.25 -3.68
CA ASN A 59 -6.22 -6.31 -2.85
C ASN A 59 -5.14 -7.24 -2.30
N ALA A 60 -4.21 -7.70 -3.12
CA ALA A 60 -3.12 -8.56 -2.68
C ALA A 60 -2.23 -7.88 -1.62
N LEU A 61 -1.94 -6.58 -1.80
CA LEU A 61 -1.23 -5.77 -0.82
C LEU A 61 -1.98 -5.72 0.52
N GLN A 62 -3.27 -5.41 0.47
CA GLN A 62 -4.13 -5.30 1.66
C GLN A 62 -4.24 -6.64 2.39
N GLU A 63 -4.53 -7.72 1.69
CA GLU A 63 -4.68 -9.06 2.26
C GLU A 63 -3.42 -9.49 3.00
N TYR A 64 -2.25 -9.30 2.38
CA TYR A 64 -0.96 -9.64 2.99
C TYR A 64 -0.72 -8.84 4.28
N LEU A 65 -0.92 -7.51 4.23
CA LEU A 65 -0.70 -6.64 5.39
C LEU A 65 -1.73 -6.89 6.50
N ALA A 66 -2.98 -7.19 6.16
CA ALA A 66 -4.01 -7.54 7.14
C ALA A 66 -3.67 -8.85 7.87
N GLU A 67 -3.18 -9.86 7.16
CA GLU A 67 -2.69 -11.09 7.78
C GLU A 67 -1.50 -10.84 8.73
N CYS A 68 -0.56 -9.99 8.34
CA CYS A 68 0.56 -9.63 9.18
C CYS A 68 0.08 -8.91 10.46
N HIS A 69 -0.85 -7.98 10.31
CA HIS A 69 -1.46 -7.25 11.42
C HIS A 69 -2.18 -8.20 12.39
N ASP A 70 -3.01 -9.10 11.88
CA ASP A 70 -3.77 -10.04 12.71
C ASP A 70 -2.86 -11.04 13.44
N LYS A 71 -1.81 -11.54 12.79
CA LYS A 71 -0.77 -12.38 13.41
C LYS A 71 0.02 -11.63 14.48
N GLY A 72 0.33 -10.35 14.27
CA GLY A 72 0.96 -9.47 15.26
C GLY A 72 0.08 -9.22 16.47
N ALA A 73 -1.22 -8.99 16.28
CA ALA A 73 -2.19 -8.80 17.35
C ALA A 73 -2.40 -10.06 18.20
N ILE A 74 -2.30 -11.25 17.62
CA ILE A 74 -2.37 -12.53 18.36
C ILE A 74 -1.14 -12.70 19.27
N ARG A 75 0.06 -12.31 18.81
CA ARG A 75 1.28 -12.39 19.63
C ARG A 75 1.28 -11.43 20.79
N SER A 76 0.63 -10.28 20.69
CA SER A 76 0.52 -9.32 21.79
C SER A 76 -0.50 -9.72 22.87
N LYS A 77 -1.39 -10.69 22.58
CA LYS A 77 -2.36 -11.25 23.56
C LYS A 77 -1.80 -12.39 24.41
N ASP A 78 -0.70 -13.01 24.00
CA ASP A 78 0.01 -13.99 24.83
C ASP A 78 0.81 -13.27 25.94
N ASN A 79 0.08 -12.78 26.92
CA ASN A 79 0.60 -12.23 28.17
C ASN A 79 1.24 -13.34 29.03
N ASN A 80 2.38 -13.90 28.58
CA ASN A 80 3.24 -14.69 29.43
C ASN A 80 4.30 -13.76 30.05
N PRO A 81 4.20 -13.42 31.35
CA PRO A 81 5.08 -12.46 31.99
C PRO A 81 6.54 -12.93 32.15
N THR A 82 6.84 -14.20 31.79
CA THR A 82 8.14 -14.84 32.05
C THR A 82 9.18 -14.57 30.94
N LEU A 83 8.82 -13.89 29.82
CA LEU A 83 9.73 -13.61 28.71
C LEU A 83 9.84 -12.12 28.39
N ARG A 84 9.64 -11.25 29.38
CA ARG A 84 9.95 -9.82 29.20
C ARG A 84 11.47 -9.64 29.23
N GLN A 85 12.09 -9.68 28.07
CA GLN A 85 13.41 -9.08 27.91
C GLN A 85 13.30 -7.55 28.06
N PRO A 86 14.27 -6.86 28.66
CA PRO A 86 14.19 -5.42 28.87
C PRO A 86 14.18 -4.69 27.54
N VAL A 87 13.09 -3.97 27.28
CA VAL A 87 12.83 -3.21 26.08
C VAL A 87 13.64 -1.91 26.13
N THR A 88 14.84 -1.91 25.56
CA THR A 88 15.67 -0.69 25.39
C THR A 88 15.93 -0.32 23.93
N ALA A 89 15.20 -0.91 22.96
CA ALA A 89 15.30 -0.60 21.52
C ALA A 89 13.95 -0.67 20.78
N SER A 90 12.82 -0.37 21.43
CA SER A 90 11.49 -0.70 20.89
C SER A 90 11.03 0.13 19.68
N GLY A 91 11.56 1.33 19.47
CA GLY A 91 11.16 2.16 18.33
C GLY A 91 11.76 1.74 16.99
N LEU A 92 13.05 1.40 16.98
CA LEU A 92 13.76 1.01 15.74
C LEU A 92 13.34 -0.38 15.24
N ASN A 93 12.99 -1.30 16.13
CA ASN A 93 12.58 -2.65 15.74
C ASN A 93 11.17 -2.68 15.14
N SER A 94 10.25 -1.84 15.60
CA SER A 94 8.88 -1.77 15.06
C SER A 94 8.86 -1.19 13.64
N THR A 95 9.61 -0.13 13.39
CA THR A 95 9.70 0.50 12.06
C THR A 95 10.41 -0.40 11.05
N SER A 96 11.50 -1.08 11.45
CA SER A 96 12.20 -2.06 10.59
C SER A 96 11.28 -3.22 10.22
N HIS A 97 10.51 -3.74 11.17
CA HIS A 97 9.58 -4.83 10.93
C HIS A 97 8.42 -4.39 9.99
N LEU A 98 7.91 -3.17 10.16
CA LEU A 98 6.90 -2.61 9.27
C LEU A 98 7.44 -2.41 7.85
N LEU A 99 8.70 -1.97 7.72
CA LEU A 99 9.37 -1.84 6.43
C LEU A 99 9.51 -3.20 5.72
N ASP A 100 9.96 -4.22 6.44
CA ASP A 100 10.10 -5.58 5.89
C ASP A 100 8.75 -6.16 5.46
N GLN A 101 7.71 -5.96 6.25
CA GLN A 101 6.35 -6.38 5.92
C GLN A 101 5.81 -5.64 4.70
N THR A 102 6.06 -4.32 4.62
CA THR A 102 5.63 -3.51 3.47
C THR A 102 6.33 -3.96 2.20
N LEU A 103 7.63 -4.20 2.25
CA LEU A 103 8.40 -4.71 1.10
C LEU A 103 7.86 -6.07 0.64
N ALA A 104 7.64 -6.99 1.57
CA ALA A 104 7.10 -8.31 1.25
C ALA A 104 5.68 -8.23 0.65
N ALA A 105 4.85 -7.32 1.14
CA ALA A 105 3.51 -7.09 0.60
C ALA A 105 3.53 -6.52 -0.82
N VAL A 106 4.45 -5.59 -1.12
CA VAL A 106 4.64 -5.05 -2.48
C VAL A 106 5.11 -6.14 -3.45
N ILE A 107 6.05 -6.98 -3.02
CA ILE A 107 6.51 -8.13 -3.82
C ILE A 107 5.34 -9.10 -4.07
N HIS A 108 4.54 -9.41 -3.04
CA HIS A 108 3.36 -10.27 -3.16
C HIS A 108 2.33 -9.72 -4.15
N ALA A 109 2.08 -8.40 -4.12
CA ALA A 109 1.19 -7.74 -5.07
C ALA A 109 1.71 -7.84 -6.52
N ASN A 110 3.02 -7.65 -6.72
CA ASN A 110 3.66 -7.84 -8.03
C ASN A 110 3.53 -9.29 -8.53
N ASP A 111 3.81 -10.27 -7.67
CA ASP A 111 3.72 -11.69 -8.02
C ASP A 111 2.30 -12.10 -8.40
N LYS A 112 1.29 -11.51 -7.75
CA LYS A 112 -0.11 -11.73 -8.10
C LYS A 112 -0.40 -11.27 -9.53
N VAL A 113 -0.07 -10.04 -9.88
CA VAL A 113 -0.28 -9.49 -11.23
C VAL A 113 0.53 -10.26 -12.29
N TYR A 114 1.78 -10.59 -11.96
CA TYR A 114 2.65 -11.39 -12.84
C TYR A 114 2.06 -12.77 -13.13
N THR A 115 1.61 -13.50 -12.10
CA THR A 115 1.00 -14.83 -12.25
C THR A 115 -0.26 -14.75 -13.12
N MET A 116 -1.09 -13.74 -12.91
CA MET A 116 -2.29 -13.54 -13.73
C MET A 116 -1.96 -13.28 -15.21
N ASN A 117 -0.86 -12.58 -15.52
CA ASN A 117 -0.39 -12.44 -16.90
C ASN A 117 0.05 -13.77 -17.51
N GLN A 118 0.75 -14.61 -16.74
CA GLN A 118 1.18 -15.93 -17.18
C GLN A 118 -0.03 -16.86 -17.47
N ASP A 119 -1.01 -16.87 -16.57
CA ASP A 119 -2.22 -17.69 -16.69
C ASP A 119 -3.07 -17.30 -17.92
N ARG A 120 -3.03 -16.02 -18.30
CA ARG A 120 -3.70 -15.51 -19.50
C ARG A 120 -2.92 -15.77 -20.78
N GLY A 121 -1.67 -16.21 -20.68
CA GLY A 121 -0.79 -16.44 -21.84
C GLY A 121 -0.54 -15.18 -22.66
N LEU A 122 -0.56 -14.02 -22.03
CA LEU A 122 -0.37 -12.74 -22.71
C LEU A 122 1.12 -12.51 -23.02
N PRO A 123 1.45 -12.08 -24.23
CA PRO A 123 2.82 -11.67 -24.55
C PRO A 123 3.18 -10.40 -23.78
N PRO A 124 4.49 -10.13 -23.53
CA PRO A 124 4.95 -9.01 -22.70
C PRO A 124 4.40 -7.65 -23.11
N ASP A 125 4.23 -7.41 -24.41
CA ASP A 125 3.70 -6.15 -24.99
C ASP A 125 2.19 -5.96 -24.78
N ARG A 126 1.49 -6.99 -24.31
CA ARG A 126 0.05 -6.97 -23.99
C ARG A 126 -0.24 -7.34 -22.55
N SER A 127 0.79 -7.53 -21.76
CA SER A 127 0.65 -7.81 -20.35
C SER A 127 0.02 -6.62 -19.61
N MET A 128 -0.84 -6.90 -18.67
CA MET A 128 -1.36 -5.87 -17.77
C MET A 128 -0.29 -5.53 -16.71
N GLY A 129 -0.30 -4.28 -16.29
CA GLY A 129 0.56 -3.77 -15.24
C GLY A 129 -0.13 -2.68 -14.45
N THR A 130 0.51 -2.26 -13.38
CA THR A 130 0.03 -1.12 -12.60
C THR A 130 1.18 -0.49 -11.82
N THR A 131 1.10 0.82 -11.59
CA THR A 131 1.88 1.45 -10.53
C THR A 131 1.36 1.02 -9.18
N LEU A 132 2.12 1.22 -8.14
CA LEU A 132 1.66 1.04 -6.77
C LEU A 132 2.36 2.06 -5.88
N ILE A 133 1.58 2.88 -5.18
CA ILE A 133 2.10 3.90 -4.27
C ILE A 133 1.24 3.96 -3.02
N GLY A 134 1.85 4.20 -1.87
CA GLY A 134 1.07 4.32 -0.65
C GLY A 134 1.87 4.68 0.59
N LEU A 135 1.11 4.74 1.65
CA LEU A 135 1.58 4.98 3.01
C LEU A 135 1.01 3.92 3.94
N ILE A 136 1.80 3.47 4.89
CA ILE A 136 1.34 2.65 6.00
C ILE A 136 1.77 3.31 7.32
N CYS A 137 0.78 3.62 8.16
CA CYS A 137 1.00 4.22 9.46
C CYS A 137 1.25 3.13 10.49
N ALA A 138 2.31 3.24 11.29
CA ALA A 138 2.58 2.28 12.35
C ALA A 138 1.47 2.32 13.43
N PRO A 139 0.87 1.17 13.80
CA PRO A 139 -0.25 1.14 14.75
C PRO A 139 0.12 1.66 16.14
N ASP A 140 1.36 1.45 16.55
CA ASP A 140 1.85 1.75 17.91
C ASP A 140 2.74 3.00 17.96
N ASP A 141 2.98 3.64 16.81
CA ASP A 141 3.78 4.86 16.70
C ASP A 141 3.18 5.82 15.64
N PRO A 142 2.32 6.75 16.07
CA PRO A 142 1.65 7.68 15.15
C PRO A 142 2.60 8.64 14.42
N TRP A 143 3.87 8.66 14.78
CA TRP A 143 4.91 9.45 14.13
C TRP A 143 5.70 8.69 13.07
N SER A 144 5.57 7.35 13.04
CA SER A 144 6.23 6.49 12.07
C SER A 144 5.28 6.12 10.94
N THR A 145 5.65 6.49 9.73
CA THR A 145 4.94 6.17 8.50
C THR A 145 5.93 5.64 7.48
N VAL A 146 5.64 4.50 6.89
CA VAL A 146 6.39 3.95 5.76
C VAL A 146 5.71 4.37 4.47
N ALA A 147 6.46 4.99 3.57
CA ALA A 147 6.04 5.27 2.21
C ALA A 147 6.66 4.23 1.26
N PHE A 148 5.90 3.79 0.27
CA PHE A 148 6.37 2.86 -0.76
C PHE A 148 5.85 3.29 -2.13
N HIS A 149 6.60 3.01 -3.19
CA HIS A 149 6.12 3.20 -4.56
C HIS A 149 6.83 2.26 -5.53
N VAL A 150 6.16 1.99 -6.64
CA VAL A 150 6.66 1.35 -7.86
C VAL A 150 5.99 2.05 -9.03
N GLY A 151 6.78 2.56 -9.97
CA GLY A 151 6.29 3.27 -11.14
C GLY A 151 6.43 4.80 -11.04
N ASP A 152 5.57 5.52 -11.75
CA ASP A 152 5.60 6.99 -11.91
C ASP A 152 4.47 7.73 -11.18
N SER A 153 3.65 7.04 -10.39
CA SER A 153 2.74 7.67 -9.44
C SER A 153 3.53 8.38 -8.35
N ARG A 154 3.10 9.58 -7.96
CA ARG A 154 3.93 10.47 -7.14
C ARG A 154 3.32 10.77 -5.79
N LEU A 155 4.16 10.80 -4.75
CA LEU A 155 3.84 11.25 -3.40
C LEU A 155 4.42 12.63 -3.15
N TYR A 156 3.59 13.53 -2.66
CA TYR A 156 3.99 14.88 -2.28
C TYR A 156 3.70 15.14 -0.81
N ARG A 157 4.60 15.87 -0.17
CA ARG A 157 4.41 16.43 1.18
C ARG A 157 4.17 17.92 1.09
N LEU A 158 3.08 18.38 1.69
CA LEU A 158 2.85 19.81 1.93
C LEU A 158 3.08 20.12 3.41
N ARG A 159 4.05 20.96 3.73
CA ARG A 159 4.36 21.41 5.09
C ARG A 159 4.76 22.87 5.07
N ASP A 160 4.20 23.65 5.99
CA ASP A 160 4.50 25.10 6.12
C ASP A 160 4.36 25.90 4.81
N GLY A 161 3.36 25.52 3.99
CA GLY A 161 3.11 26.14 2.69
C GLY A 161 4.07 25.73 1.56
N GLN A 162 5.01 24.82 1.83
CA GLN A 162 5.93 24.29 0.83
C GLN A 162 5.53 22.89 0.40
N ILE A 163 5.58 22.64 -0.91
CA ILE A 163 5.34 21.34 -1.52
C ILE A 163 6.66 20.69 -1.91
N GLU A 164 6.80 19.41 -1.57
CA GLU A 164 7.98 18.60 -1.87
C GLU A 164 7.54 17.25 -2.42
N GLN A 165 8.11 16.82 -3.54
CA GLN A 165 7.94 15.48 -4.05
C GLN A 165 8.86 14.52 -3.29
N LEU A 166 8.28 13.47 -2.71
CA LEU A 166 9.00 12.47 -1.91
C LEU A 166 9.45 11.25 -2.72
N THR A 167 8.81 10.99 -3.86
CA THR A 167 9.13 9.87 -4.74
C THR A 167 9.92 10.32 -5.95
N ARG A 168 10.65 9.39 -6.56
CA ARG A 168 11.31 9.57 -7.85
C ARG A 168 10.73 8.54 -8.83
N ASP A 169 10.24 9.02 -9.98
CA ASP A 169 9.63 8.16 -11.00
C ASP A 169 10.58 7.02 -11.42
N ASP A 170 10.06 5.80 -11.43
CA ASP A 170 10.71 4.64 -12.01
C ASP A 170 10.35 4.62 -13.52
N THR A 171 11.34 4.82 -14.38
CA THR A 171 11.19 4.83 -15.84
C THR A 171 12.07 3.78 -16.49
#